data_0c9e9f952b674ce334c7b5df293ee0e3
#
_entry.id   0c9e9f952b674ce334c7b5df293ee0e3
#
_cell.length_a   1.000
_cell.length_b   1.000
_cell.length_c   1.000
_cell.angle_alpha   90.00
_cell.angle_beta   90.00
_cell.angle_gamma   90.00
#
_symmetry.space_group_name_H-M   'P 1'
#
loop_
_entity.id
_entity.type
_entity.pdbx_description
1 polymer ?
#
loop_
_entity_poly.entity_id
_entity_poly.type
_entity_poly.pdbx_seq_one_letter_code
_entity_poly.pdbx_strand_id
1 'polypeptide(L)'
;QCATPVQAMPTPPPPSQQPSTPNPASTSAWLNVPPVPSQQSPQYPPQAQPYRQYQPPKTDGGAIASMVLGIASFVLCLSFLAGIPAIILGHISRSNIKKSTGRLQGDGMALTGLILGYISLLFIPIIAAIAIPNLLRARISANEAAAASAIRTIDVAQITYSTTYPEQGYARDLATLGGNCTSGTAEHACLLDSQLGQANCTSGAWCQKGQYKFTISSNCAPARFGEQQQGTENACAEYVITATPINFNSGRRNYCSVSDAVIRSRSGGPLSTPPTAEECQTWEPL
;
A
#
# COMPACT_ATOMS: atom_id res chain seq x y z
N GLN A 1 -19.49 -26.24 16.70
CA GLN A 1 -20.42 -26.34 17.85
C GLN A 1 -19.64 -25.98 19.10
N CYS A 2 -19.67 -24.72 19.52
CA CYS A 2 -19.38 -24.29 20.87
C CYS A 2 -20.37 -23.18 21.20
N ALA A 3 -21.38 -23.56 21.97
CA ALA A 3 -22.37 -22.67 22.53
C ALA A 3 -21.73 -21.90 23.71
N THR A 4 -21.69 -20.59 23.65
CA THR A 4 -21.39 -19.70 24.77
C THR A 4 -22.64 -19.49 25.61
N PRO A 5 -22.60 -19.61 26.95
CA PRO A 5 -23.75 -19.37 27.80
C PRO A 5 -24.07 -17.88 27.88
N VAL A 6 -25.35 -17.57 27.72
CA VAL A 6 -25.94 -16.26 27.91
C VAL A 6 -25.86 -15.90 29.39
N GLN A 7 -25.09 -14.90 29.76
CA GLN A 7 -25.10 -14.29 31.07
C GLN A 7 -26.40 -13.49 31.26
N ALA A 8 -27.17 -13.88 32.26
CA ALA A 8 -28.38 -13.18 32.71
C ALA A 8 -28.05 -11.77 33.22
N MET A 9 -28.80 -10.79 32.76
CA MET A 9 -28.75 -9.41 33.28
C MET A 9 -29.10 -9.38 34.78
N PRO A 10 -28.38 -8.58 35.59
CA PRO A 10 -28.75 -8.34 36.95
C PRO A 10 -30.05 -7.53 37.04
N THR A 11 -30.98 -8.01 37.84
CA THR A 11 -32.22 -7.33 38.17
C THR A 11 -31.95 -6.02 38.93
N PRO A 12 -32.71 -4.95 38.65
CA PRO A 12 -32.57 -3.68 39.39
C PRO A 12 -32.99 -3.83 40.86
N PRO A 13 -32.32 -3.10 41.79
CA PRO A 13 -32.67 -3.15 43.20
C PRO A 13 -34.06 -2.54 43.46
N PRO A 14 -34.78 -3.06 44.48
CA PRO A 14 -36.10 -2.54 44.85
C PRO A 14 -36.01 -1.11 45.38
N PRO A 15 -37.10 -0.32 45.22
CA PRO A 15 -37.11 1.06 45.68
C PRO A 15 -37.00 1.14 47.20
N SER A 16 -36.12 2.02 47.67
CA SER A 16 -35.92 2.33 49.10
C SER A 16 -37.19 2.85 49.69
N GLN A 17 -37.71 2.15 50.71
CA GLN A 17 -38.85 2.55 51.54
C GLN A 17 -38.48 3.82 52.31
N GLN A 18 -39.26 4.88 52.11
CA GLN A 18 -39.25 6.07 52.99
C GLN A 18 -39.63 5.69 54.41
N PRO A 19 -38.97 6.26 55.44
CA PRO A 19 -39.40 6.08 56.83
C PRO A 19 -40.71 6.74 57.00
N SER A 20 -41.70 5.97 57.55
CA SER A 20 -43.00 6.46 58.00
C SER A 20 -42.84 7.37 59.22
N THR A 21 -43.37 8.58 59.12
CA THR A 21 -43.49 9.48 60.25
C THR A 21 -44.42 8.89 61.33
N PRO A 22 -44.05 8.92 62.57
CA PRO A 22 -44.98 8.49 63.67
C PRO A 22 -46.06 9.49 63.84
N ASN A 23 -47.31 8.97 63.95
CA ASN A 23 -48.52 9.71 64.29
C ASN A 23 -48.51 10.02 65.79
N PRO A 24 -48.62 11.29 66.24
CA PRO A 24 -48.80 11.59 67.66
C PRO A 24 -50.29 11.59 68.05
N ALA A 25 -50.72 10.47 68.55
CA ALA A 25 -52.00 10.46 69.32
C ALA A 25 -51.68 10.40 70.83
N SER A 26 -52.23 11.40 71.51
CA SER A 26 -52.52 11.45 72.93
C SER A 26 -51.36 11.47 73.95
N THR A 27 -51.08 12.66 74.45
CA THR A 27 -51.16 12.84 75.94
C THR A 27 -51.40 14.33 76.26
N SER A 28 -52.56 14.58 76.66
CA SER A 28 -52.98 15.83 77.36
C SER A 28 -52.32 15.87 78.72
N ALA A 29 -51.61 16.90 79.05
CA ALA A 29 -51.58 17.47 80.37
C ALA A 29 -50.57 18.65 80.50
N TRP A 30 -51.11 19.79 80.95
CA TRP A 30 -50.49 20.86 81.74
C TRP A 30 -49.50 21.79 81.04
N LEU A 31 -49.93 22.98 80.67
CA LEU A 31 -49.53 24.21 81.35
C LEU A 31 -50.17 25.42 80.68
N ASN A 32 -50.92 26.19 81.47
CA ASN A 32 -51.34 27.50 81.14
C ASN A 32 -50.16 28.43 80.89
N VAL A 33 -49.92 28.78 79.62
CA VAL A 33 -49.02 29.85 79.22
C VAL A 33 -49.88 30.97 78.65
N PRO A 34 -49.74 32.22 79.17
CA PRO A 34 -50.50 33.34 78.61
C PRO A 34 -50.12 33.60 77.14
N PRO A 35 -51.07 34.08 76.31
CA PRO A 35 -50.77 34.30 74.87
C PRO A 35 -49.72 35.38 74.70
N VAL A 36 -48.60 34.99 74.05
CA VAL A 36 -47.61 35.94 73.60
C VAL A 36 -48.21 36.74 72.43
N PRO A 37 -48.11 38.08 72.41
CA PRO A 37 -48.59 38.86 71.27
C PRO A 37 -47.93 38.42 70.00
N SER A 38 -48.70 38.04 68.97
CA SER A 38 -48.24 37.69 67.66
C SER A 38 -47.52 38.88 67.03
N GLN A 39 -46.20 38.84 67.06
CA GLN A 39 -45.40 39.70 66.19
C GLN A 39 -45.67 39.27 64.74
N GLN A 40 -46.39 40.08 63.99
CA GLN A 40 -46.53 39.98 62.55
C GLN A 40 -45.12 40.10 61.94
N SER A 41 -44.58 38.97 61.49
CA SER A 41 -43.40 38.94 60.65
C SER A 41 -43.68 39.77 59.40
N PRO A 42 -42.73 40.63 58.95
CA PRO A 42 -42.93 41.36 57.73
C PRO A 42 -43.05 40.31 56.61
N GLN A 43 -44.17 40.26 55.91
CA GLN A 43 -44.38 39.49 54.69
C GLN A 43 -43.58 40.16 53.62
N TYR A 44 -42.34 39.65 53.40
CA TYR A 44 -41.64 39.92 52.16
C TYR A 44 -42.37 39.23 51.02
N PRO A 45 -42.75 39.97 49.98
CA PRO A 45 -43.32 39.31 48.79
C PRO A 45 -42.34 38.28 48.27
N PRO A 46 -42.76 37.06 47.83
CA PRO A 46 -41.88 36.09 47.27
C PRO A 46 -41.27 36.70 46.05
N GLN A 47 -39.95 37.01 46.11
CA GLN A 47 -39.18 37.35 44.90
C GLN A 47 -39.22 36.12 44.01
N ALA A 48 -40.01 36.23 42.94
CA ALA A 48 -39.97 35.26 41.85
C ALA A 48 -38.57 35.22 41.31
N GLN A 49 -37.79 34.28 41.81
CA GLN A 49 -36.48 33.98 41.16
C GLN A 49 -36.77 33.59 39.73
N PRO A 50 -36.19 34.27 38.74
CA PRO A 50 -36.38 33.86 37.37
C PRO A 50 -35.91 32.41 37.26
N TYR A 51 -36.81 31.50 36.90
CA TYR A 51 -36.49 30.11 36.61
C TYR A 51 -35.38 30.13 35.54
N ARG A 52 -34.15 29.84 35.95
CA ARG A 52 -33.07 29.56 34.98
C ARG A 52 -33.54 28.37 34.19
N GLN A 53 -33.98 28.61 32.94
CA GLN A 53 -34.25 27.53 32.00
C GLN A 53 -33.01 26.68 31.93
N TYR A 54 -33.10 25.45 32.44
CA TYR A 54 -32.05 24.44 32.29
C TYR A 54 -31.92 24.09 30.79
N GLN A 55 -30.99 24.72 30.11
CA GLN A 55 -30.63 24.33 28.76
C GLN A 55 -29.73 23.09 28.83
N PRO A 56 -30.12 21.96 28.24
CA PRO A 56 -29.28 20.79 28.24
C PRO A 56 -27.95 21.14 27.55
N PRO A 57 -26.80 20.65 28.06
CA PRO A 57 -25.50 20.96 27.50
C PRO A 57 -25.41 20.43 26.08
N LYS A 58 -24.95 21.28 25.13
CA LYS A 58 -24.78 20.93 23.73
C LYS A 58 -23.39 20.32 23.50
N THR A 59 -23.35 19.29 22.65
CA THR A 59 -22.08 18.71 22.22
C THR A 59 -21.33 19.69 21.30
N ASP A 60 -20.04 19.91 21.56
CA ASP A 60 -19.21 20.78 20.71
C ASP A 60 -18.98 20.15 19.34
N GLY A 61 -19.31 20.88 18.27
CA GLY A 61 -19.12 20.42 16.90
C GLY A 61 -17.65 20.12 16.56
N GLY A 62 -16.73 20.84 17.18
CA GLY A 62 -15.30 20.60 17.05
C GLY A 62 -14.86 19.26 17.64
N ALA A 63 -15.51 18.82 18.73
CA ALA A 63 -15.25 17.52 19.35
C ALA A 63 -15.66 16.35 18.41
N ILE A 64 -16.81 16.48 17.77
CA ILE A 64 -17.29 15.49 16.80
C ILE A 64 -16.36 15.48 15.58
N ALA A 65 -16.02 16.65 15.04
CA ALA A 65 -15.13 16.77 13.90
C ALA A 65 -13.74 16.19 14.18
N SER A 66 -13.16 16.44 15.36
CA SER A 66 -11.85 15.89 15.73
C SER A 66 -11.87 14.36 15.83
N MET A 67 -12.94 13.78 16.38
CA MET A 67 -13.11 12.34 16.48
C MET A 67 -13.25 11.70 15.09
N VAL A 68 -14.09 12.26 14.21
CA VAL A 68 -14.28 11.74 12.84
C VAL A 68 -13.00 11.83 12.04
N LEU A 69 -12.30 12.97 12.09
CA LEU A 69 -11.02 13.15 11.41
C LEU A 69 -9.93 12.24 11.99
N GLY A 70 -9.91 12.02 13.31
CA GLY A 70 -8.98 11.10 13.97
C GLY A 70 -9.20 9.66 13.51
N ILE A 71 -10.45 9.20 13.43
CA ILE A 71 -10.77 7.87 12.89
C ILE A 71 -10.42 7.78 11.39
N ALA A 72 -10.77 8.79 10.60
CA ALA A 72 -10.47 8.84 9.18
C ALA A 72 -8.96 8.84 8.91
N SER A 73 -8.16 9.54 9.71
CA SER A 73 -6.69 9.54 9.58
C SER A 73 -6.09 8.16 9.77
N PHE A 74 -6.63 7.39 10.71
CA PHE A 74 -6.17 6.04 11.00
C PHE A 74 -6.61 5.04 9.93
N VAL A 75 -7.91 5.04 9.55
CA VAL A 75 -8.48 4.06 8.59
C VAL A 75 -8.00 4.29 7.17
N LEU A 76 -7.92 5.54 6.72
CA LEU A 76 -7.55 5.90 5.34
C LEU A 76 -6.04 6.12 5.14
N CYS A 77 -5.22 5.91 6.17
CA CYS A 77 -3.78 6.20 6.14
C CYS A 77 -3.44 7.65 5.70
N LEU A 78 -4.39 8.58 5.84
CA LEU A 78 -4.24 10.00 5.52
C LEU A 78 -3.72 10.80 6.73
N SER A 79 -2.71 10.28 7.42
CA SER A 79 -2.25 10.80 8.71
C SER A 79 -1.90 12.30 8.71
N PHE A 80 -1.25 12.80 7.66
CA PHE A 80 -0.90 14.22 7.58
C PHE A 80 -2.10 15.09 7.21
N LEU A 81 -2.95 14.64 6.28
CA LEU A 81 -4.08 15.42 5.78
C LEU A 81 -5.23 15.51 6.79
N ALA A 82 -5.51 14.43 7.52
CA ALA A 82 -6.61 14.36 8.48
C ALA A 82 -6.13 14.38 9.95
N GLY A 83 -4.94 13.85 10.25
CA GLY A 83 -4.39 13.78 11.60
C GLY A 83 -4.01 15.15 12.16
N ILE A 84 -3.37 16.03 11.39
CA ILE A 84 -3.02 17.38 11.82
C ILE A 84 -4.26 18.21 12.13
N PRO A 85 -5.28 18.30 11.24
CA PRO A 85 -6.53 18.97 11.57
C PRO A 85 -7.26 18.35 12.78
N ALA A 86 -7.23 17.02 12.94
CA ALA A 86 -7.84 16.35 14.10
C ALA A 86 -7.19 16.79 15.41
N ILE A 87 -5.86 16.88 15.46
CA ILE A 87 -5.10 17.35 16.63
C ILE A 87 -5.44 18.81 16.94
N ILE A 88 -5.44 19.69 15.93
CA ILE A 88 -5.72 21.11 16.10
C ILE A 88 -7.15 21.31 16.62
N LEU A 89 -8.15 20.68 15.97
CA LEU A 89 -9.54 20.77 16.37
C LEU A 89 -9.76 20.15 17.75
N GLY A 90 -9.09 19.06 18.09
CA GLY A 90 -9.15 18.43 19.41
C GLY A 90 -8.67 19.37 20.52
N HIS A 91 -7.55 20.07 20.32
CA HIS A 91 -7.05 21.05 21.27
C HIS A 91 -7.97 22.27 21.43
N ILE A 92 -8.47 22.83 20.32
CA ILE A 92 -9.39 23.97 20.30
C ILE A 92 -10.69 23.60 21.00
N SER A 93 -11.31 22.48 20.62
CA SER A 93 -12.55 21.99 21.21
C SER A 93 -12.41 21.76 22.71
N ARG A 94 -11.35 21.11 23.14
CA ARG A 94 -11.08 20.87 24.56
C ARG A 94 -10.90 22.16 25.33
N SER A 95 -10.24 23.18 24.78
CA SER A 95 -10.13 24.50 25.36
C SER A 95 -11.50 25.18 25.49
N ASN A 96 -12.34 25.12 24.47
CA ASN A 96 -13.69 25.69 24.44
C ASN A 96 -14.61 25.03 25.46
N ILE A 97 -14.57 23.69 25.56
CA ILE A 97 -15.37 22.94 26.55
C ILE A 97 -14.98 23.34 27.97
N LYS A 98 -13.68 23.43 28.29
CA LYS A 98 -13.22 23.86 29.60
C LYS A 98 -13.63 25.29 29.95
N LYS A 99 -13.64 26.21 28.98
CA LYS A 99 -14.05 27.60 29.18
C LYS A 99 -15.58 27.78 29.31
N SER A 100 -16.38 26.83 28.84
CA SER A 100 -17.83 26.94 28.76
C SER A 100 -18.56 26.74 30.09
N THR A 101 -17.83 26.41 31.19
CA THR A 101 -18.40 26.17 32.52
C THR A 101 -19.64 25.26 32.52
N GLY A 102 -19.56 24.11 31.81
CA GLY A 102 -20.61 23.08 31.77
C GLY A 102 -21.68 23.25 30.67
N ARG A 103 -21.61 24.31 29.85
CA ARG A 103 -22.53 24.49 28.70
C ARG A 103 -22.23 23.62 27.49
N LEU A 104 -20.96 23.25 27.29
CA LEU A 104 -20.53 22.37 26.21
C LEU A 104 -20.08 21.03 26.80
N GLN A 105 -20.47 19.95 26.11
CA GLN A 105 -20.02 18.58 26.39
C GLN A 105 -19.25 18.00 25.19
N GLY A 106 -18.48 16.92 25.43
CA GLY A 106 -17.74 16.20 24.40
C GLY A 106 -16.24 16.15 24.64
N ASP A 107 -15.75 16.43 25.86
CA ASP A 107 -14.30 16.37 26.19
C ASP A 107 -13.70 14.99 25.85
N GLY A 108 -14.46 13.90 26.09
CA GLY A 108 -14.05 12.53 25.73
C GLY A 108 -13.89 12.33 24.22
N MET A 109 -14.80 12.87 23.38
CA MET A 109 -14.70 12.80 21.93
C MET A 109 -13.52 13.62 21.39
N ALA A 110 -13.32 14.81 21.93
CA ALA A 110 -12.16 15.65 21.61
C ALA A 110 -10.83 14.96 21.98
N LEU A 111 -10.80 14.32 23.17
CA LEU A 111 -9.63 13.57 23.63
C LEU A 111 -9.35 12.35 22.76
N THR A 112 -10.39 11.60 22.40
CA THR A 112 -10.26 10.43 21.51
C THR A 112 -9.72 10.83 20.14
N GLY A 113 -10.25 11.90 19.53
CA GLY A 113 -9.74 12.42 18.26
C GLY A 113 -8.27 12.86 18.34
N LEU A 114 -7.89 13.49 19.43
CA LEU A 114 -6.53 13.93 19.70
C LEU A 114 -5.56 12.74 19.86
N ILE A 115 -5.94 11.74 20.65
CA ILE A 115 -5.12 10.51 20.84
C ILE A 115 -4.95 9.77 19.52
N LEU A 116 -6.03 9.55 18.75
CA LEU A 116 -5.98 8.90 17.44
C LEU A 116 -5.15 9.70 16.44
N GLY A 117 -5.24 11.03 16.47
CA GLY A 117 -4.41 11.90 15.63
C GLY A 117 -2.92 11.75 15.92
N TYR A 118 -2.51 11.76 17.20
CA TYR A 118 -1.11 11.55 17.58
C TYR A 118 -0.61 10.14 17.27
N ILE A 119 -1.44 9.12 17.55
CA ILE A 119 -1.10 7.74 17.23
C ILE A 119 -0.88 7.59 15.72
N SER A 120 -1.80 8.09 14.88
CA SER A 120 -1.65 7.99 13.42
C SER A 120 -0.41 8.73 12.90
N LEU A 121 -0.10 9.90 13.46
CA LEU A 121 1.07 10.68 13.08
C LEU A 121 2.39 9.98 13.41
N LEU A 122 2.43 9.21 14.51
CA LEU A 122 3.62 8.49 14.94
C LEU A 122 3.75 7.12 14.26
N PHE A 123 2.67 6.33 14.20
CA PHE A 123 2.74 4.94 13.75
C PHE A 123 2.81 4.79 12.22
N ILE A 124 2.13 5.64 11.45
CA ILE A 124 2.12 5.51 9.98
C ILE A 124 3.50 5.72 9.36
N PRO A 125 4.32 6.72 9.73
CA PRO A 125 5.67 6.82 9.19
C PRO A 125 6.57 5.64 9.59
N ILE A 126 6.38 5.04 10.77
CA ILE A 126 7.11 3.84 11.18
C ILE A 126 6.76 2.66 10.28
N ILE A 127 5.46 2.44 10.02
CA ILE A 127 4.99 1.38 9.11
C ILE A 127 5.53 1.64 7.69
N ALA A 128 5.47 2.88 7.21
CA ALA A 128 5.98 3.25 5.89
C ALA A 128 7.49 3.00 5.77
N ALA A 129 8.27 3.31 6.80
CA ALA A 129 9.71 3.07 6.83
C ALA A 129 10.08 1.59 6.68
N ILE A 130 9.23 0.67 7.13
CA ILE A 130 9.41 -0.77 6.97
C ILE A 130 8.83 -1.24 5.63
N ALA A 131 7.67 -0.72 5.22
CA ALA A 131 6.95 -1.18 4.04
C ALA A 131 7.63 -0.74 2.72
N ILE A 132 8.13 0.50 2.65
CA ILE A 132 8.75 1.04 1.42
C ILE A 132 9.94 0.21 0.96
N PRO A 133 10.97 -0.09 1.78
CA PRO A 133 12.11 -0.89 1.34
C PRO A 133 11.71 -2.32 0.96
N ASN A 134 10.72 -2.91 1.63
CA ASN A 134 10.24 -4.24 1.29
C ASN A 134 9.50 -4.23 -0.06
N LEU A 135 8.70 -3.21 -0.35
CA LEU A 135 8.04 -3.05 -1.64
C LEU A 135 9.04 -2.85 -2.79
N LEU A 136 10.10 -2.06 -2.55
CA LEU A 136 11.17 -1.87 -3.54
C LEU A 136 11.88 -3.19 -3.86
N ARG A 137 12.21 -3.99 -2.85
CA ARG A 137 12.81 -5.32 -3.03
C ARG A 137 11.88 -6.26 -3.80
N ALA A 138 10.59 -6.27 -3.46
CA ALA A 138 9.60 -7.08 -4.17
C ALA A 138 9.47 -6.67 -5.64
N ARG A 139 9.50 -5.37 -5.95
CA ARG A 139 9.49 -4.86 -7.33
C ARG A 139 10.75 -5.29 -8.10
N ILE A 140 11.93 -5.17 -7.49
CA ILE A 140 13.19 -5.62 -8.10
C ILE A 140 13.11 -7.12 -8.41
N SER A 141 12.70 -7.95 -7.46
CA SER A 141 12.57 -9.40 -7.67
C SER A 141 11.55 -9.74 -8.78
N ALA A 142 10.42 -9.03 -8.84
CA ALA A 142 9.44 -9.21 -9.92
C ALA A 142 10.00 -8.83 -11.30
N ASN A 143 10.77 -7.73 -11.41
CA ASN A 143 11.43 -7.33 -12.64
C ASN A 143 12.50 -8.36 -13.08
N GLU A 144 13.26 -8.88 -12.13
CA GLU A 144 14.27 -9.93 -12.38
C GLU A 144 13.62 -11.22 -12.89
N ALA A 145 12.52 -11.65 -12.25
CA ALA A 145 11.77 -12.82 -12.71
C ALA A 145 11.17 -12.63 -14.11
N ALA A 146 10.64 -11.42 -14.40
CA ALA A 146 10.13 -11.07 -15.72
C ALA A 146 11.26 -11.08 -16.79
N ALA A 147 12.46 -10.61 -16.44
CA ALA A 147 13.61 -10.64 -17.36
C ALA A 147 14.06 -12.07 -17.66
N ALA A 148 14.16 -12.93 -16.64
CA ALA A 148 14.49 -14.34 -16.83
C ALA A 148 13.43 -15.07 -17.67
N SER A 149 12.15 -14.77 -17.47
CA SER A 149 11.06 -15.31 -18.29
C SER A 149 11.14 -14.83 -19.74
N ALA A 150 11.52 -13.57 -19.98
CA ALA A 150 11.68 -13.04 -21.33
C ALA A 150 12.86 -13.74 -22.07
N ILE A 151 13.98 -14.00 -21.37
CA ILE A 151 15.10 -14.77 -21.96
C ILE A 151 14.62 -16.17 -22.38
N ARG A 152 13.87 -16.89 -21.52
CA ARG A 152 13.31 -18.21 -21.90
C ARG A 152 12.43 -18.12 -23.15
N THR A 153 11.64 -17.07 -23.27
CA THR A 153 10.82 -16.85 -24.47
C THR A 153 11.71 -16.65 -25.71
N ILE A 154 12.80 -15.90 -25.58
CA ILE A 154 13.76 -15.68 -26.68
C ILE A 154 14.50 -16.96 -27.01
N ASP A 155 14.95 -17.78 -26.03
CA ASP A 155 15.56 -19.08 -26.24
C ASP A 155 14.64 -20.03 -27.05
N VAL A 156 13.35 -20.12 -26.64
CA VAL A 156 12.36 -20.92 -27.37
C VAL A 156 12.16 -20.38 -28.79
N ALA A 157 12.14 -19.05 -28.96
CA ALA A 157 12.03 -18.44 -30.28
C ALA A 157 13.27 -18.76 -31.17
N GLN A 158 14.47 -18.75 -30.60
CA GLN A 158 15.70 -19.12 -31.30
C GLN A 158 15.70 -20.59 -31.78
N ILE A 159 15.28 -21.51 -30.89
CA ILE A 159 15.16 -22.94 -31.24
C ILE A 159 14.08 -23.13 -32.32
N THR A 160 12.94 -22.46 -32.17
CA THR A 160 11.86 -22.53 -33.18
C THR A 160 12.31 -21.97 -34.51
N TYR A 161 13.04 -20.86 -34.50
CA TYR A 161 13.60 -20.26 -35.71
C TYR A 161 14.57 -21.20 -36.41
N SER A 162 15.55 -21.76 -35.70
CA SER A 162 16.55 -22.69 -36.28
C SER A 162 15.94 -23.97 -36.83
N THR A 163 14.83 -24.45 -36.26
CA THR A 163 14.10 -25.62 -36.78
C THR A 163 13.26 -25.29 -38.00
N THR A 164 12.72 -24.07 -38.08
CA THR A 164 11.87 -23.62 -39.19
C THR A 164 12.71 -23.20 -40.41
N TYR A 165 13.84 -22.59 -40.15
CA TYR A 165 14.77 -22.05 -41.16
C TYR A 165 16.19 -22.65 -41.00
N PRO A 166 16.37 -23.95 -41.23
CA PRO A 166 17.63 -24.66 -40.95
C PRO A 166 18.84 -24.09 -41.75
N GLU A 167 18.60 -23.52 -42.94
CA GLU A 167 19.63 -22.88 -43.75
C GLU A 167 20.20 -21.60 -43.10
N GLN A 168 19.46 -20.96 -42.22
CA GLN A 168 19.86 -19.73 -41.54
C GLN A 168 20.48 -20.00 -40.15
N GLY A 169 20.24 -21.19 -39.56
CA GLY A 169 20.64 -21.50 -38.20
C GLY A 169 19.84 -20.69 -37.18
N TYR A 170 20.51 -20.04 -36.24
CA TYR A 170 19.85 -19.16 -35.26
C TYR A 170 19.59 -17.76 -35.82
N ALA A 171 18.58 -17.08 -35.31
CA ALA A 171 18.30 -15.71 -35.70
C ALA A 171 19.41 -14.77 -35.25
N ARG A 172 19.75 -13.83 -36.13
CA ARG A 172 20.84 -12.87 -35.94
C ARG A 172 20.55 -11.86 -34.82
N ASP A 173 19.30 -11.45 -34.66
CA ASP A 173 18.89 -10.42 -33.76
C ASP A 173 17.41 -10.56 -33.36
N LEU A 174 16.96 -9.70 -32.42
CA LEU A 174 15.58 -9.70 -31.95
C LEU A 174 14.58 -9.27 -33.04
N ALA A 175 14.99 -8.39 -33.96
CA ALA A 175 14.13 -7.95 -35.06
C ALA A 175 13.78 -9.09 -36.02
N THR A 176 14.76 -9.99 -36.29
CA THR A 176 14.54 -11.21 -37.08
C THR A 176 13.52 -12.15 -36.44
N LEU A 177 13.56 -12.29 -35.12
CA LEU A 177 12.56 -13.11 -34.38
C LEU A 177 11.21 -12.45 -34.29
N GLY A 178 11.11 -11.12 -34.43
CA GLY A 178 9.90 -10.35 -34.39
C GLY A 178 9.34 -10.00 -35.75
N GLY A 179 8.96 -8.74 -35.89
CA GLY A 179 8.46 -8.16 -37.13
C GLY A 179 6.96 -8.01 -37.22
N ASN A 180 6.47 -7.61 -38.39
CA ASN A 180 5.04 -7.44 -38.63
C ASN A 180 4.41 -8.81 -38.93
N CYS A 181 3.59 -9.29 -38.00
CA CYS A 181 3.04 -10.64 -37.97
C CYS A 181 1.87 -10.89 -38.94
N THR A 182 1.96 -10.47 -40.17
CA THR A 182 1.01 -10.86 -41.23
C THR A 182 1.41 -12.21 -41.87
N SER A 183 2.70 -12.46 -42.01
CA SER A 183 3.26 -13.75 -42.47
C SER A 183 4.70 -13.90 -41.98
N GLY A 184 5.01 -15.01 -41.30
CA GLY A 184 6.39 -15.29 -40.86
C GLY A 184 7.31 -15.58 -42.03
N THR A 185 8.47 -14.93 -42.09
CA THR A 185 9.53 -15.15 -43.05
C THR A 185 10.87 -15.35 -42.32
N ALA A 186 11.90 -15.78 -43.00
CA ALA A 186 13.23 -15.90 -42.40
C ALA A 186 13.81 -14.56 -41.95
N GLU A 187 13.36 -13.43 -42.49
CA GLU A 187 13.76 -12.09 -42.07
C GLU A 187 12.94 -11.56 -40.90
N HIS A 188 11.70 -12.03 -40.78
CA HIS A 188 10.73 -11.62 -39.74
C HIS A 188 9.88 -12.80 -39.35
N ALA A 189 10.33 -13.56 -38.34
CA ALA A 189 9.73 -14.86 -38.01
C ALA A 189 8.44 -14.79 -37.15
N CYS A 190 8.08 -13.63 -36.62
CA CYS A 190 6.89 -13.44 -35.79
C CYS A 190 6.81 -14.33 -34.53
N LEU A 191 7.96 -14.65 -33.94
CA LEU A 191 8.06 -15.50 -32.76
C LEU A 191 8.11 -14.71 -31.46
N LEU A 192 8.39 -13.39 -31.56
CA LEU A 192 8.43 -12.47 -30.40
C LEU A 192 7.33 -11.43 -30.47
N ASP A 193 7.00 -10.90 -29.29
CA ASP A 193 6.04 -9.80 -29.15
C ASP A 193 6.58 -8.48 -29.75
N SER A 194 5.67 -7.52 -29.93
CA SER A 194 5.99 -6.22 -30.52
C SER A 194 6.92 -5.33 -29.67
N GLN A 195 7.24 -5.69 -28.43
CA GLN A 195 8.17 -4.93 -27.60
C GLN A 195 9.62 -5.36 -27.84
N LEU A 196 9.87 -6.65 -28.00
CA LEU A 196 11.20 -7.20 -28.26
C LEU A 196 11.51 -7.34 -29.75
N GLY A 197 10.50 -7.64 -30.56
CA GLY A 197 10.63 -7.86 -31.99
C GLY A 197 10.50 -6.60 -32.85
N GLN A 198 10.88 -5.42 -32.35
CA GLN A 198 10.83 -4.17 -33.12
C GLN A 198 11.92 -4.16 -34.21
N ALA A 199 11.64 -3.49 -35.32
CA ALA A 199 12.56 -3.38 -36.45
C ALA A 199 13.91 -2.70 -36.11
N ASN A 200 13.98 -1.92 -35.05
CA ASN A 200 15.20 -1.29 -34.55
C ASN A 200 16.01 -2.18 -33.58
N CYS A 201 15.52 -3.39 -33.28
CA CYS A 201 16.17 -4.36 -32.42
C CYS A 201 17.18 -5.24 -33.18
N THR A 202 18.01 -4.59 -33.96
CA THR A 202 19.05 -5.23 -34.77
C THR A 202 20.25 -5.69 -33.93
N SER A 203 21.15 -6.45 -34.52
CA SER A 203 22.33 -7.00 -33.83
C SER A 203 23.11 -5.95 -33.06
N GLY A 204 23.35 -6.20 -31.78
CA GLY A 204 24.02 -5.28 -30.84
C GLY A 204 23.17 -4.13 -30.32
N ALA A 205 21.94 -3.92 -30.82
CA ALA A 205 21.04 -2.91 -30.30
C ALA A 205 20.37 -3.40 -29.01
N TRP A 206 20.22 -2.49 -28.05
CA TRP A 206 19.51 -2.75 -26.81
C TRP A 206 18.02 -2.41 -26.93
N CYS A 207 17.17 -3.41 -26.82
CA CYS A 207 15.73 -3.26 -26.86
C CYS A 207 15.11 -3.39 -25.47
N GLN A 208 14.25 -2.46 -25.12
CA GLN A 208 13.67 -2.40 -23.79
C GLN A 208 12.34 -3.15 -23.73
N LYS A 209 12.21 -4.01 -22.71
CA LYS A 209 10.92 -4.57 -22.29
C LYS A 209 10.81 -4.46 -20.76
N GLY A 210 9.78 -3.77 -20.30
CA GLY A 210 9.60 -3.49 -18.87
C GLY A 210 10.77 -2.67 -18.29
N GLN A 211 11.43 -3.22 -17.30
CA GLN A 211 12.55 -2.59 -16.59
C GLN A 211 13.92 -3.14 -16.97
N TYR A 212 13.98 -3.93 -18.05
CA TYR A 212 15.20 -4.53 -18.58
C TYR A 212 15.39 -4.19 -20.05
N LYS A 213 16.66 -4.18 -20.47
CA LYS A 213 17.09 -4.10 -21.86
C LYS A 213 17.62 -5.44 -22.30
N PHE A 214 17.30 -5.82 -23.51
CA PHE A 214 17.65 -7.10 -24.11
C PHE A 214 18.43 -6.88 -25.41
N THR A 215 19.37 -7.76 -25.70
CA THR A 215 20.06 -7.82 -26.98
C THR A 215 20.43 -9.26 -27.32
N ILE A 216 20.55 -9.53 -28.60
CA ILE A 216 21.14 -10.77 -29.11
C ILE A 216 22.44 -10.41 -29.86
N SER A 217 23.48 -11.16 -29.58
CA SER A 217 24.70 -11.18 -30.34
C SER A 217 24.88 -12.58 -30.90
N SER A 218 24.89 -12.73 -32.23
CA SER A 218 25.03 -14.02 -32.87
C SER A 218 26.36 -14.11 -33.64
N ASN A 219 27.01 -15.26 -33.53
CA ASN A 219 28.19 -15.55 -34.31
C ASN A 219 27.78 -16.20 -35.66
N CYS A 220 27.67 -15.36 -36.66
CA CYS A 220 27.25 -15.79 -38.01
C CYS A 220 28.48 -15.89 -38.91
N ALA A 221 28.61 -16.97 -39.66
CA ALA A 221 29.70 -17.15 -40.62
C ALA A 221 29.64 -16.06 -41.72
N PRO A 222 30.74 -15.35 -41.99
CA PRO A 222 30.77 -14.42 -43.12
C PRO A 222 30.64 -15.18 -44.42
N ALA A 223 29.88 -14.62 -45.38
CA ALA A 223 29.84 -15.14 -46.75
C ALA A 223 31.27 -15.28 -47.31
N ARG A 224 31.70 -16.49 -47.56
CA ARG A 224 33.02 -16.72 -48.20
C ARG A 224 32.89 -16.44 -49.70
N PHE A 225 33.50 -15.36 -50.16
CA PHE A 225 33.62 -15.06 -51.57
C PHE A 225 34.42 -16.17 -52.28
N GLY A 226 33.75 -17.00 -53.08
CA GLY A 226 34.41 -17.85 -54.03
C GLY A 226 34.11 -19.35 -54.02
N GLU A 227 33.34 -19.91 -53.13
CA GLU A 227 32.91 -21.31 -53.19
C GLU A 227 31.39 -21.39 -53.42
N GLN A 228 31.03 -21.97 -54.58
CA GLN A 228 29.65 -22.36 -54.88
C GLN A 228 29.26 -23.58 -54.03
N GLN A 229 29.04 -23.35 -52.74
CA GLN A 229 28.30 -24.29 -51.89
C GLN A 229 26.87 -23.76 -51.71
N GLN A 230 25.95 -24.46 -52.35
CA GLN A 230 24.54 -24.28 -52.16
C GLN A 230 24.19 -24.39 -50.68
N GLY A 231 23.75 -23.29 -50.08
CA GLY A 231 23.03 -23.27 -48.83
C GLY A 231 23.90 -23.27 -47.57
N THR A 232 24.51 -22.15 -47.20
CA THR A 232 24.78 -21.74 -45.79
C THR A 232 25.54 -20.41 -45.70
N GLU A 233 25.39 -19.53 -46.67
CA GLU A 233 25.90 -18.16 -46.56
C GLU A 233 25.07 -17.43 -45.50
N ASN A 234 25.71 -17.09 -44.39
CA ASN A 234 25.16 -16.37 -43.23
C ASN A 234 24.46 -17.20 -42.15
N ALA A 235 24.65 -18.51 -42.06
CA ALA A 235 24.11 -19.31 -40.97
C ALA A 235 24.77 -18.92 -39.64
N CYS A 236 23.97 -18.62 -38.63
CA CYS A 236 24.45 -18.33 -37.30
C CYS A 236 24.48 -19.62 -36.46
N ALA A 237 25.70 -20.05 -36.06
CA ALA A 237 25.89 -21.29 -35.31
C ALA A 237 25.66 -21.10 -33.79
N GLU A 238 25.88 -19.92 -33.30
CA GLU A 238 25.80 -19.62 -31.88
C GLU A 238 25.12 -18.26 -31.65
N TYR A 239 24.52 -18.11 -30.52
CA TYR A 239 23.95 -16.84 -30.07
C TYR A 239 24.23 -16.60 -28.58
N VAL A 240 24.20 -15.34 -28.18
CA VAL A 240 24.23 -14.90 -26.80
C VAL A 240 23.06 -13.93 -26.61
N ILE A 241 22.10 -14.29 -25.79
CA ILE A 241 21.03 -13.41 -25.34
C ILE A 241 21.51 -12.74 -24.07
N THR A 242 21.37 -11.45 -23.97
CA THR A 242 21.72 -10.70 -22.74
C THR A 242 20.55 -9.85 -22.30
N ALA A 243 20.27 -9.87 -20.99
CA ALA A 243 19.35 -8.96 -20.35
C ALA A 243 20.05 -8.19 -19.24
N THR A 244 19.91 -6.86 -19.27
CA THR A 244 20.51 -5.96 -18.28
C THR A 244 19.46 -5.01 -17.74
N PRO A 245 19.45 -4.67 -16.42
CA PRO A 245 18.51 -3.71 -15.90
C PRO A 245 18.77 -2.31 -16.45
N ILE A 246 17.73 -1.47 -16.54
CA ILE A 246 17.88 -0.08 -16.99
C ILE A 246 18.69 0.74 -15.99
N ASN A 247 18.49 0.47 -14.69
CA ASN A 247 19.17 1.11 -13.59
C ASN A 247 19.18 0.21 -12.34
N PHE A 248 19.90 0.60 -11.30
CA PHE A 248 20.00 -0.17 -10.04
C PHE A 248 18.68 -0.34 -9.27
N ASN A 249 17.67 0.48 -9.55
CA ASN A 249 16.34 0.35 -8.94
C ASN A 249 15.43 -0.59 -9.73
N SER A 250 15.80 -0.90 -10.98
CA SER A 250 15.06 -1.82 -11.85
C SER A 250 15.41 -3.27 -11.59
N GLY A 251 16.68 -3.56 -11.29
CA GLY A 251 17.21 -4.87 -11.01
C GLY A 251 18.67 -4.81 -10.55
N ARG A 252 19.16 -5.88 -9.97
CA ARG A 252 20.53 -6.02 -9.47
C ARG A 252 21.30 -7.14 -10.15
N ARG A 253 20.66 -7.87 -11.05
CA ARG A 253 21.23 -8.99 -11.77
C ARG A 253 21.17 -8.76 -13.26
N ASN A 254 22.25 -9.12 -13.93
CA ASN A 254 22.30 -9.29 -15.37
C ASN A 254 22.08 -10.77 -15.69
N TYR A 255 21.45 -11.04 -16.79
CA TYR A 255 21.18 -12.40 -17.24
C TYR A 255 21.74 -12.62 -18.62
N CYS A 256 22.21 -13.84 -18.88
CA CYS A 256 22.57 -14.26 -20.22
C CYS A 256 22.16 -15.72 -20.47
N SER A 257 21.99 -16.07 -21.73
CA SER A 257 21.78 -17.42 -22.22
C SER A 257 22.52 -17.57 -23.53
N VAL A 258 23.02 -18.76 -23.77
CA VAL A 258 23.71 -19.13 -25.04
C VAL A 258 22.95 -20.29 -25.70
N SER A 259 23.51 -20.86 -26.77
CA SER A 259 22.90 -21.96 -27.53
C SER A 259 22.56 -23.22 -26.71
N ASP A 260 23.04 -23.34 -25.47
CA ASP A 260 22.66 -24.40 -24.53
C ASP A 260 21.31 -24.14 -23.81
N ALA A 261 20.70 -22.96 -24.03
CA ALA A 261 19.46 -22.50 -23.42
C ALA A 261 19.47 -22.51 -21.87
N VAL A 262 20.67 -22.47 -21.27
CA VAL A 262 20.82 -22.35 -19.82
C VAL A 262 20.91 -20.88 -19.44
N ILE A 263 19.94 -20.42 -18.67
CA ILE A 263 19.94 -19.04 -18.17
C ILE A 263 20.94 -18.93 -17.04
N ARG A 264 21.83 -17.98 -17.16
CA ARG A 264 22.84 -17.66 -16.16
C ARG A 264 22.68 -16.24 -15.69
N SER A 265 23.12 -15.99 -14.46
CA SER A 265 23.01 -14.66 -13.86
C SER A 265 24.32 -14.21 -13.22
N ARG A 266 24.53 -12.89 -13.21
CA ARG A 266 25.61 -12.23 -12.48
C ARG A 266 25.08 -10.97 -11.82
N SER A 267 25.41 -10.79 -10.54
CA SER A 267 25.10 -9.55 -9.83
C SER A 267 25.94 -8.40 -10.38
N GLY A 268 25.31 -7.25 -10.59
CA GLY A 268 26.00 -6.05 -11.10
C GLY A 268 25.04 -4.98 -11.56
N GLY A 269 25.60 -3.83 -11.94
CA GLY A 269 24.88 -2.73 -12.55
C GLY A 269 24.57 -2.97 -14.02
N PRO A 270 23.90 -1.98 -14.67
CA PRO A 270 23.61 -2.03 -16.09
C PRO A 270 24.88 -2.25 -16.95
N LEU A 271 24.79 -3.16 -17.91
CA LEU A 271 25.86 -3.39 -18.87
C LEU A 271 25.76 -2.40 -20.03
N SER A 272 26.90 -1.92 -20.50
CA SER A 272 27.02 -1.11 -21.72
C SER A 272 27.22 -2.00 -22.97
N THR A 273 27.89 -3.12 -22.79
CA THR A 273 28.20 -4.10 -23.86
C THR A 273 27.72 -5.48 -23.42
N PRO A 274 27.17 -6.31 -24.34
CA PRO A 274 26.81 -7.69 -24.02
C PRO A 274 28.09 -8.52 -23.76
N PRO A 275 28.03 -9.55 -22.88
CA PRO A 275 29.11 -10.49 -22.68
C PRO A 275 29.33 -11.36 -23.92
N THR A 276 30.52 -11.92 -24.03
CA THR A 276 30.80 -12.99 -24.98
C THR A 276 30.17 -14.32 -24.54
N ALA A 277 30.05 -15.30 -25.42
CA ALA A 277 29.55 -16.63 -25.09
C ALA A 277 30.38 -17.29 -23.97
N GLU A 278 31.71 -17.18 -24.04
CA GLU A 278 32.60 -17.69 -23.02
C GLU A 278 32.42 -16.99 -21.67
N GLU A 279 32.28 -15.66 -21.68
CA GLU A 279 32.00 -14.91 -20.44
C GLU A 279 30.64 -15.29 -19.83
N CYS A 280 29.61 -15.45 -20.66
CA CYS A 280 28.28 -15.88 -20.19
C CYS A 280 28.35 -17.26 -19.50
N GLN A 281 29.10 -18.20 -20.05
CA GLN A 281 29.26 -19.55 -19.48
C GLN A 281 29.94 -19.56 -18.10
N THR A 282 30.64 -18.50 -17.73
CA THR A 282 31.25 -18.36 -16.39
C THR A 282 30.27 -17.85 -15.33
N TRP A 283 29.09 -17.38 -15.75
CA TRP A 283 28.08 -16.88 -14.80
C TRP A 283 27.34 -18.02 -14.13
N GLU A 284 26.75 -17.74 -12.93
CA GLU A 284 26.01 -18.73 -12.17
C GLU A 284 24.70 -19.13 -12.87
N PRO A 285 24.45 -20.43 -13.10
CA PRO A 285 23.17 -20.90 -13.61
C PRO A 285 22.02 -20.59 -12.63
N LEU A 286 20.83 -20.36 -13.17
CA LEU A 286 19.64 -19.95 -12.40
C LEU A 286 18.89 -21.18 -11.87
#